data_0be9c7ed8172d9bc0cd314fa7449991d
#
_entry.id   0be9c7ed8172d9bc0cd314fa7449991d
#
_cell.length_a   1.000
_cell.length_b   1.000
_cell.length_c   1.000
_cell.angle_alpha   90.00
_cell.angle_beta   90.00
_cell.angle_gamma   90.00
#
_symmetry.space_group_name_H-M   'P 1'
#
loop_
_entity.id
_entity.type
_entity.pdbx_description
1 polymer ?
#
loop_
_entity_poly.entity_id
_entity_poly.type
_entity_poly.pdbx_seq_one_letter_code
_entity_poly.pdbx_strand_id
1 'polypeptide(L)'
;MTLPEIKYLLDINHTEEAYNECLKLWQSNSEDCDIRMIMTRCLKPMAEKFAAAQQADKLIETLTQLAQLRLEEIGEVSTANYFTWPIHILIKELRFKPQSCVTIADQLLNILPKLHFIKPHRYYSMLADTFLKVKRPQNATWQRFVEFMDWFGFENFMPQDYERIPLKNGKSIPSIVERVHITYYKALMAEPEVGKKHSEKIQSFIERLTKLHKIHPEYQYTLYHKALLLLYLGDKEKALEAIRPFVKKKLNDFWVWDVLSETIDDAETKLSCCCKALTCKTDEKFLGRVHLKTAQLMHELGYDNNARAEIRAMYAVYEVNKWRMPNEAFEMKRQDWYQQAEAPKSNLAFYQEHIKQSEELLFLDNPGAG
;
A
#
# COMPACT_ATOMS: atom_id res chain seq x y z
N MET A 1 -13.70 41.78 24.68
CA MET A 1 -14.61 40.74 25.30
C MET A 1 -13.84 39.95 26.34
N THR A 2 -14.46 39.55 27.42
CA THR A 2 -13.85 38.75 28.49
C THR A 2 -13.98 37.24 28.20
N LEU A 3 -13.16 36.40 28.85
CA LEU A 3 -13.23 34.95 28.70
C LEU A 3 -14.61 34.35 29.02
N PRO A 4 -15.34 34.78 30.09
CA PRO A 4 -16.71 34.32 30.35
C PRO A 4 -17.69 34.64 29.22
N GLU A 5 -17.57 35.83 28.59
CA GLU A 5 -18.43 36.21 27.46
C GLU A 5 -18.15 35.35 26.23
N ILE A 6 -16.86 35.01 25.97
CA ILE A 6 -16.49 34.10 24.87
C ILE A 6 -17.01 32.69 25.12
N LYS A 7 -16.94 32.19 26.38
CA LYS A 7 -17.53 30.89 26.75
C LYS A 7 -19.03 30.90 26.48
N TYR A 8 -19.73 31.94 26.85
CA TYR A 8 -21.16 32.09 26.59
C TYR A 8 -21.47 32.04 25.08
N LEU A 9 -20.68 32.73 24.25
CA LEU A 9 -20.84 32.66 22.77
C LEU A 9 -20.71 31.24 22.24
N LEU A 10 -19.75 30.47 22.75
CA LEU A 10 -19.61 29.06 22.39
C LEU A 10 -20.84 28.22 22.80
N ASP A 11 -21.38 28.46 23.99
CA ASP A 11 -22.52 27.71 24.52
C ASP A 11 -23.81 28.00 23.72
N ILE A 12 -23.93 29.19 23.12
CA ILE A 12 -25.06 29.55 22.23
C ILE A 12 -24.73 29.33 20.73
N ASN A 13 -23.64 28.60 20.42
CA ASN A 13 -23.19 28.27 19.05
C ASN A 13 -22.80 29.48 18.16
N HIS A 14 -22.48 30.64 18.73
CA HIS A 14 -21.88 31.78 18.05
C HIS A 14 -20.38 31.61 17.84
N THR A 15 -20.00 30.52 17.22
CA THR A 15 -18.62 30.01 17.17
C THR A 15 -17.64 30.98 16.48
N GLU A 16 -18.05 31.62 15.37
CA GLU A 16 -17.17 32.55 14.65
C GLU A 16 -16.86 33.81 15.46
N GLU A 17 -17.88 34.35 16.13
CA GLU A 17 -17.70 35.50 17.00
C GLU A 17 -16.80 35.15 18.18
N ALA A 18 -17.05 34.00 18.82
CA ALA A 18 -16.23 33.48 19.90
C ALA A 18 -14.76 33.31 19.46
N TYR A 19 -14.56 32.72 18.29
CA TYR A 19 -13.21 32.52 17.71
C TYR A 19 -12.50 33.85 17.48
N ASN A 20 -13.17 34.82 16.83
CA ASN A 20 -12.57 36.11 16.52
C ASN A 20 -12.20 36.91 17.77
N GLU A 21 -13.04 36.87 18.80
CA GLU A 21 -12.76 37.53 20.07
C GLU A 21 -11.64 36.83 20.85
N CYS A 22 -11.66 35.48 20.88
CA CYS A 22 -10.61 34.70 21.52
C CYS A 22 -9.25 34.91 20.83
N LEU A 23 -9.25 35.01 19.50
CA LEU A 23 -8.04 35.29 18.72
C LEU A 23 -7.39 36.58 19.08
N LYS A 24 -8.18 37.66 19.31
CA LYS A 24 -7.67 38.94 19.79
C LYS A 24 -7.00 38.84 21.17
N LEU A 25 -7.63 38.07 22.08
CA LEU A 25 -7.04 37.85 23.40
C LEU A 25 -5.74 37.04 23.30
N TRP A 26 -5.74 35.98 22.49
CA TRP A 26 -4.57 35.16 22.30
C TRP A 26 -3.41 35.89 21.67
N GLN A 27 -3.67 36.78 20.71
CA GLN A 27 -2.65 37.67 20.13
C GLN A 27 -2.03 38.65 21.13
N SER A 28 -2.81 39.06 22.14
CA SER A 28 -2.31 39.96 23.21
C SER A 28 -1.60 39.22 24.34
N ASN A 29 -1.95 37.96 24.61
CA ASN A 29 -1.36 37.14 25.66
C ASN A 29 -1.42 35.64 25.30
N SER A 30 -0.45 35.22 24.49
CA SER A 30 -0.38 33.85 23.95
C SER A 30 -0.01 32.78 25.01
N GLU A 31 0.55 33.17 26.14
CA GLU A 31 1.01 32.24 27.19
C GLU A 31 -0.07 31.95 28.24
N ASP A 32 -1.17 32.70 28.25
CA ASP A 32 -2.28 32.48 29.20
C ASP A 32 -2.97 31.14 28.96
N CYS A 33 -2.94 30.28 29.97
CA CYS A 33 -3.50 28.92 29.92
C CYS A 33 -5.02 28.92 29.68
N ASP A 34 -5.76 29.85 30.29
CA ASP A 34 -7.21 29.93 30.11
C ASP A 34 -7.60 30.37 28.71
N ILE A 35 -6.86 31.32 28.15
CA ILE A 35 -7.04 31.74 26.74
C ILE A 35 -6.74 30.58 25.80
N ARG A 36 -5.65 29.86 26.01
CA ARG A 36 -5.25 28.69 25.20
C ARG A 36 -6.32 27.60 25.26
N MET A 37 -6.86 27.30 26.43
CA MET A 37 -7.97 26.35 26.61
C MET A 37 -9.24 26.77 25.84
N ILE A 38 -9.64 28.03 25.94
CA ILE A 38 -10.82 28.52 25.26
C ILE A 38 -10.61 28.55 23.74
N MET A 39 -9.41 28.97 23.31
CA MET A 39 -9.05 28.95 21.88
C MET A 39 -9.17 27.54 21.30
N THR A 40 -8.73 26.50 22.02
CA THR A 40 -8.88 25.11 21.62
C THR A 40 -10.35 24.73 21.41
N ARG A 41 -11.25 25.19 22.30
CA ARG A 41 -12.71 24.97 22.16
C ARG A 41 -13.30 25.73 20.94
N CYS A 42 -12.78 26.90 20.61
CA CYS A 42 -13.18 27.65 19.42
C CYS A 42 -12.69 26.99 18.11
N LEU A 43 -11.46 26.47 18.09
CA LEU A 43 -10.85 25.87 16.88
C LEU A 43 -11.59 24.62 16.41
N LYS A 44 -12.11 23.78 17.31
CA LYS A 44 -12.75 22.51 16.92
C LYS A 44 -13.96 22.71 15.99
N PRO A 45 -15.00 23.47 16.35
CA PRO A 45 -16.14 23.68 15.46
C PRO A 45 -15.76 24.45 14.18
N MET A 46 -14.73 25.33 14.24
CA MET A 46 -14.20 25.98 13.04
C MET A 46 -13.56 24.96 12.09
N ALA A 47 -12.76 24.01 12.59
CA ALA A 47 -12.19 22.92 11.81
C ALA A 47 -13.27 22.08 11.14
N GLU A 48 -14.33 21.70 11.86
CA GLU A 48 -15.46 20.95 11.34
C GLU A 48 -16.19 21.71 10.23
N LYS A 49 -16.44 23.02 10.43
CA LYS A 49 -17.04 23.89 9.42
C LYS A 49 -16.20 23.99 8.15
N PHE A 50 -14.88 24.22 8.28
CA PHE A 50 -13.98 24.34 7.14
C PHE A 50 -13.82 23.02 6.38
N ALA A 51 -13.78 21.89 7.10
CA ALA A 51 -13.74 20.57 6.47
C ALA A 51 -15.02 20.28 5.67
N ALA A 52 -16.20 20.54 6.23
CA ALA A 52 -17.49 20.37 5.56
C ALA A 52 -17.63 21.27 4.32
N ALA A 53 -17.09 22.50 4.38
CA ALA A 53 -17.09 23.44 3.28
C ALA A 53 -15.94 23.21 2.27
N GLN A 54 -15.10 22.16 2.44
CA GLN A 54 -13.91 21.87 1.63
C GLN A 54 -12.90 23.03 1.56
N GLN A 55 -12.85 23.87 2.60
CA GLN A 55 -11.93 24.99 2.73
C GLN A 55 -10.60 24.51 3.32
N ALA A 56 -9.80 23.81 2.50
CA ALA A 56 -8.60 23.13 2.95
C ALA A 56 -7.57 24.07 3.60
N ASP A 57 -7.31 25.23 2.99
CA ASP A 57 -6.32 26.19 3.52
C ASP A 57 -6.70 26.67 4.92
N LYS A 58 -8.00 26.93 5.15
CA LYS A 58 -8.48 27.35 6.47
C LYS A 58 -8.39 26.24 7.51
N LEU A 59 -8.61 24.98 7.12
CA LEU A 59 -8.40 23.85 8.02
C LEU A 59 -6.92 23.69 8.38
N ILE A 60 -6.02 23.82 7.40
CA ILE A 60 -4.57 23.80 7.62
C ILE A 60 -4.13 24.93 8.58
N GLU A 61 -4.65 26.12 8.38
CA GLU A 61 -4.40 27.26 9.29
C GLU A 61 -4.89 26.97 10.72
N THR A 62 -6.12 26.42 10.84
CA THR A 62 -6.70 26.01 12.14
C THR A 62 -5.83 24.98 12.87
N LEU A 63 -5.31 23.98 12.14
CA LEU A 63 -4.41 22.97 12.71
C LEU A 63 -3.03 23.56 13.07
N THR A 64 -2.57 24.54 12.32
CA THR A 64 -1.33 25.28 12.63
C THR A 64 -1.48 26.08 13.92
N GLN A 65 -2.61 26.78 14.09
CA GLN A 65 -2.95 27.47 15.33
C GLN A 65 -3.04 26.48 16.50
N LEU A 66 -3.70 25.32 16.31
CA LEU A 66 -3.77 24.28 17.32
C LEU A 66 -2.37 23.81 17.78
N ALA A 67 -1.44 23.63 16.85
CA ALA A 67 -0.06 23.26 17.18
C ALA A 67 0.66 24.33 17.99
N GLN A 68 0.35 25.63 17.76
CA GLN A 68 0.94 26.73 18.51
C GLN A 68 0.40 26.86 19.95
N LEU A 69 -0.75 26.23 20.26
CA LEU A 69 -1.33 26.25 21.60
C LEU A 69 -0.57 25.34 22.61
N ARG A 70 0.33 24.48 22.16
CA ARG A 70 1.14 23.61 23.02
C ARG A 70 0.28 22.91 24.10
N LEU A 71 -0.70 22.11 23.63
CA LEU A 71 -1.76 21.53 24.48
C LEU A 71 -1.23 20.67 25.63
N GLU A 72 -0.04 20.09 25.46
CA GLU A 72 0.67 19.32 26.48
C GLU A 72 1.01 20.13 27.74
N GLU A 73 1.29 21.41 27.59
CA GLU A 73 1.63 22.31 28.70
C GLU A 73 0.41 22.68 29.57
N ILE A 74 -0.79 22.59 28.99
CA ILE A 74 -2.06 22.89 29.67
C ILE A 74 -2.86 21.65 30.02
N GLY A 75 -2.31 20.45 29.84
CA GLY A 75 -2.95 19.18 30.18
C GLY A 75 -4.07 18.74 29.22
N GLU A 76 -4.24 19.41 28.05
CA GLU A 76 -5.31 19.16 27.08
C GLU A 76 -4.89 18.24 25.90
N VAL A 77 -3.95 17.31 26.15
CA VAL A 77 -3.36 16.46 25.11
C VAL A 77 -4.43 15.67 24.33
N SER A 78 -5.48 15.19 25.01
CA SER A 78 -6.55 14.41 24.35
C SER A 78 -7.31 15.19 23.29
N THR A 79 -7.29 16.52 23.35
CA THR A 79 -8.05 17.39 22.45
C THR A 79 -7.58 17.28 21.02
N ALA A 80 -6.26 17.09 20.78
CA ALA A 80 -5.71 16.90 19.42
C ALA A 80 -6.38 15.73 18.68
N ASN A 81 -6.75 14.66 19.38
CA ASN A 81 -7.43 13.51 18.80
C ASN A 81 -8.77 13.85 18.13
N TYR A 82 -9.50 14.84 18.64
CA TYR A 82 -10.79 15.24 18.04
C TYR A 82 -10.64 15.94 16.68
N PHE A 83 -9.48 16.49 16.36
CA PHE A 83 -9.23 17.12 15.07
C PHE A 83 -8.95 16.12 13.95
N THR A 84 -8.80 14.85 14.26
CA THR A 84 -8.68 13.80 13.24
C THR A 84 -9.97 13.64 12.43
N TRP A 85 -11.14 13.94 13.03
CA TRP A 85 -12.44 13.86 12.35
C TRP A 85 -12.58 14.88 11.21
N PRO A 86 -12.37 16.21 11.40
CA PRO A 86 -12.39 17.15 10.30
C PRO A 86 -11.35 16.85 9.22
N ILE A 87 -10.15 16.36 9.59
CA ILE A 87 -9.16 15.89 8.61
C ILE A 87 -9.72 14.74 7.78
N HIS A 88 -10.38 13.77 8.42
CA HIS A 88 -11.01 12.63 7.73
C HIS A 88 -12.09 13.08 6.73
N ILE A 89 -12.96 13.99 7.14
CA ILE A 89 -14.02 14.54 6.26
C ILE A 89 -13.38 15.21 5.05
N LEU A 90 -12.41 16.11 5.25
CA LEU A 90 -11.77 16.83 4.16
C LEU A 90 -11.13 15.88 3.14
N ILE A 91 -10.29 14.93 3.58
CA ILE A 91 -9.62 13.97 2.69
C ILE A 91 -10.65 13.08 1.98
N LYS A 92 -11.72 12.66 2.66
CA LYS A 92 -12.80 11.87 2.07
C LYS A 92 -13.50 12.63 0.93
N GLU A 93 -13.76 13.91 1.08
CA GLU A 93 -14.37 14.73 0.04
C GLU A 93 -13.39 15.02 -1.12
N LEU A 94 -12.11 15.23 -0.81
CA LEU A 94 -11.07 15.50 -1.81
C LEU A 94 -10.62 14.26 -2.59
N ARG A 95 -11.00 13.03 -2.20
CA ARG A 95 -10.59 11.79 -2.87
C ARG A 95 -10.92 11.74 -4.37
N PHE A 96 -11.90 12.50 -4.81
CA PHE A 96 -12.29 12.65 -6.23
C PHE A 96 -11.52 13.77 -6.97
N LYS A 97 -10.65 14.51 -6.25
CA LYS A 97 -9.75 15.54 -6.77
C LYS A 97 -8.30 15.13 -6.43
N PRO A 98 -7.72 14.13 -7.11
CA PRO A 98 -6.49 13.48 -6.66
C PRO A 98 -5.31 14.43 -6.41
N GLN A 99 -5.11 15.43 -7.29
CA GLN A 99 -4.02 16.40 -7.12
C GLN A 99 -4.17 17.23 -5.85
N SER A 100 -5.36 17.79 -5.61
CA SER A 100 -5.64 18.54 -4.40
C SER A 100 -5.54 17.67 -3.14
N CYS A 101 -6.03 16.43 -3.23
CA CYS A 101 -5.97 15.47 -2.12
C CYS A 101 -4.51 15.19 -1.70
N VAL A 102 -3.60 14.98 -2.67
CA VAL A 102 -2.16 14.77 -2.40
C VAL A 102 -1.53 16.01 -1.78
N THR A 103 -1.77 17.19 -2.35
CA THR A 103 -1.21 18.46 -1.83
C THR A 103 -1.62 18.68 -0.38
N ILE A 104 -2.89 18.49 -0.05
CA ILE A 104 -3.38 18.65 1.33
C ILE A 104 -2.82 17.57 2.25
N ALA A 105 -2.71 16.32 1.80
CA ALA A 105 -2.09 15.26 2.58
C ALA A 105 -0.62 15.58 2.93
N ASP A 106 0.12 16.15 1.99
CA ASP A 106 1.49 16.56 2.20
C ASP A 106 1.60 17.72 3.22
N GLN A 107 0.70 18.69 3.16
CA GLN A 107 0.61 19.77 4.14
C GLN A 107 0.25 19.23 5.53
N LEU A 108 -0.72 18.32 5.61
CA LEU A 108 -1.12 17.66 6.86
C LEU A 108 0.06 16.88 7.48
N LEU A 109 0.83 16.14 6.68
CA LEU A 109 2.00 15.40 7.19
C LEU A 109 3.06 16.31 7.81
N ASN A 110 3.18 17.56 7.38
CA ASN A 110 4.08 18.54 7.97
C ASN A 110 3.56 19.12 9.30
N ILE A 111 2.25 19.06 9.56
CA ILE A 111 1.60 19.64 10.74
C ILE A 111 1.34 18.59 11.81
N LEU A 112 0.86 17.39 11.43
CA LEU A 112 0.47 16.32 12.36
C LEU A 112 1.55 15.96 13.37
N PRO A 113 2.86 15.90 13.03
CA PRO A 113 3.92 15.63 14.00
C PRO A 113 4.07 16.69 15.10
N LYS A 114 3.52 17.89 14.90
CA LYS A 114 3.52 18.98 15.88
C LYS A 114 2.33 18.94 16.82
N LEU A 115 1.37 18.05 16.56
CA LEU A 115 0.21 17.84 17.40
C LEU A 115 0.46 16.64 18.34
N HIS A 116 0.21 16.83 19.63
CA HIS A 116 0.38 15.79 20.62
C HIS A 116 -0.89 14.92 20.71
N PHE A 117 -0.84 13.73 20.13
CA PHE A 117 -1.94 12.77 20.17
C PHE A 117 -1.78 11.77 21.30
N ILE A 118 -2.88 11.41 21.95
CA ILE A 118 -2.94 10.19 22.76
C ILE A 118 -2.94 8.98 21.82
N LYS A 119 -2.09 8.00 22.07
CA LYS A 119 -1.91 6.76 21.30
C LYS A 119 -1.66 5.57 22.24
N PRO A 120 -2.26 4.38 21.95
CA PRO A 120 -3.26 4.17 20.92
C PRO A 120 -4.61 4.82 21.26
N HIS A 121 -5.36 5.24 20.26
CA HIS A 121 -6.69 5.82 20.44
C HIS A 121 -7.50 5.72 19.14
N ARG A 122 -8.83 5.48 19.24
CA ARG A 122 -9.70 5.30 18.06
C ARG A 122 -9.66 6.46 17.07
N TYR A 123 -9.59 7.70 17.55
CA TYR A 123 -9.46 8.87 16.67
C TYR A 123 -8.06 8.98 16.06
N TYR A 124 -7.02 8.53 16.78
CA TYR A 124 -5.68 8.48 16.21
C TYR A 124 -5.60 7.44 15.09
N SER A 125 -6.09 6.22 15.32
CA SER A 125 -6.05 5.16 14.29
C SER A 125 -6.92 5.50 13.07
N MET A 126 -7.93 6.36 13.20
CA MET A 126 -8.69 6.89 12.05
C MET A 126 -7.81 7.64 11.05
N LEU A 127 -6.68 8.23 11.46
CA LEU A 127 -5.73 8.85 10.53
C LEU A 127 -5.21 7.82 9.51
N ALA A 128 -4.92 6.59 9.93
CA ALA A 128 -4.48 5.54 9.02
C ALA A 128 -5.55 5.25 7.94
N ASP A 129 -6.83 5.09 8.32
CA ASP A 129 -7.92 4.93 7.36
C ASP A 129 -8.10 6.16 6.45
N THR A 130 -7.82 7.35 6.98
CA THR A 130 -7.88 8.60 6.23
C THR A 130 -6.81 8.65 5.15
N PHE A 131 -5.57 8.40 5.50
CA PHE A 131 -4.44 8.45 4.56
C PHE A 131 -4.44 7.29 3.56
N LEU A 132 -5.10 6.16 3.86
CA LEU A 132 -5.41 5.12 2.87
C LEU A 132 -6.30 5.62 1.72
N LYS A 133 -7.05 6.70 1.90
CA LYS A 133 -7.90 7.30 0.86
C LYS A 133 -7.15 8.29 -0.04
N VAL A 134 -5.94 8.69 0.35
CA VAL A 134 -5.09 9.59 -0.44
C VAL A 134 -4.51 8.82 -1.63
N LYS A 135 -5.01 9.14 -2.83
CA LYS A 135 -4.55 8.53 -4.08
C LYS A 135 -3.95 9.59 -5.00
N ARG A 136 -2.85 9.24 -5.64
CA ARG A 136 -2.30 10.03 -6.74
C ARG A 136 -3.20 9.92 -7.98
N PRO A 137 -3.06 10.85 -8.95
CA PRO A 137 -3.63 10.65 -10.28
C PRO A 137 -3.30 9.26 -10.82
N GLN A 138 -4.22 8.63 -11.56
CA GLN A 138 -4.08 7.28 -12.13
C GLN A 138 -4.07 6.12 -11.11
N ASN A 139 -4.72 6.31 -9.96
CA ASN A 139 -4.83 5.30 -8.89
C ASN A 139 -3.49 4.84 -8.25
N ALA A 140 -2.41 5.60 -8.44
CA ALA A 140 -1.15 5.33 -7.76
C ALA A 140 -1.26 5.58 -6.24
N THR A 141 -0.40 4.90 -5.48
CA THR A 141 -0.28 5.13 -4.03
C THR A 141 0.34 6.51 -3.76
N TRP A 142 -0.09 7.17 -2.69
CA TRP A 142 0.53 8.41 -2.22
C TRP A 142 1.99 8.15 -1.83
N GLN A 143 2.94 8.92 -2.39
CA GLN A 143 4.38 8.67 -2.26
C GLN A 143 4.89 8.78 -0.82
N ARG A 144 4.36 9.72 -0.02
CA ARG A 144 4.77 9.94 1.37
C ARG A 144 4.07 9.01 2.37
N PHE A 145 3.45 7.91 1.91
CA PHE A 145 2.74 6.97 2.80
C PHE A 145 3.71 6.25 3.75
N VAL A 146 4.94 5.97 3.31
CA VAL A 146 5.97 5.37 4.17
C VAL A 146 6.33 6.33 5.29
N GLU A 147 6.61 7.60 4.97
CA GLU A 147 6.91 8.66 5.94
C GLU A 147 5.74 8.85 6.94
N PHE A 148 4.50 8.86 6.43
CA PHE A 148 3.31 8.91 7.28
C PHE A 148 3.27 7.74 8.27
N MET A 149 3.50 6.52 7.84
CA MET A 149 3.47 5.33 8.70
C MET A 149 4.64 5.26 9.67
N ASP A 150 5.82 5.76 9.29
CA ASP A 150 6.98 5.87 10.16
C ASP A 150 6.70 6.84 11.33
N TRP A 151 5.96 7.93 11.06
CA TRP A 151 5.49 8.85 12.08
C TRP A 151 4.31 8.29 12.90
N PHE A 152 3.33 7.66 12.24
CA PHE A 152 2.12 7.11 12.87
C PHE A 152 2.46 6.01 13.89
N GLY A 153 3.37 5.11 13.54
CA GLY A 153 3.75 3.93 14.34
C GLY A 153 2.72 2.79 14.22
N PHE A 154 3.16 1.65 13.74
CA PHE A 154 2.28 0.48 13.57
C PHE A 154 1.75 -0.11 14.89
N GLU A 155 2.40 0.19 16.00
CA GLU A 155 2.00 -0.22 17.35
C GLU A 155 0.80 0.56 17.88
N ASN A 156 0.41 1.64 17.22
CA ASN A 156 -0.65 2.53 17.66
C ASN A 156 -2.05 2.17 17.11
N PHE A 157 -2.19 1.00 16.47
CA PHE A 157 -3.49 0.47 16.09
C PHE A 157 -4.26 -0.06 17.30
N MET A 158 -5.57 0.13 17.29
CA MET A 158 -6.48 -0.43 18.28
C MET A 158 -6.82 -1.88 17.93
N PRO A 159 -7.22 -2.75 18.87
CA PRO A 159 -7.60 -4.13 18.59
C PRO A 159 -8.65 -4.26 17.48
N GLN A 160 -9.66 -3.40 17.46
CA GLN A 160 -10.70 -3.39 16.40
C GLN A 160 -10.19 -3.07 15.00
N ASP A 161 -9.02 -2.42 14.86
CA ASP A 161 -8.43 -2.10 13.57
C ASP A 161 -7.88 -3.34 12.85
N TYR A 162 -7.70 -4.45 13.58
CA TYR A 162 -7.31 -5.76 13.05
C TYR A 162 -8.51 -6.57 12.56
N GLU A 163 -9.73 -6.19 12.88
CA GLU A 163 -10.92 -6.95 12.55
C GLU A 163 -11.35 -6.71 11.09
N ARG A 164 -11.64 -7.79 10.38
CA ARG A 164 -12.24 -7.73 9.05
C ARG A 164 -13.74 -7.46 9.16
N ILE A 165 -14.31 -6.66 8.27
CA ILE A 165 -15.74 -6.35 8.28
C ILE A 165 -16.46 -7.40 7.42
N PRO A 166 -17.31 -8.27 8.00
CA PRO A 166 -18.06 -9.26 7.25
C PRO A 166 -19.10 -8.61 6.34
N LEU A 167 -19.27 -9.16 5.13
CA LEU A 167 -20.31 -8.75 4.17
C LEU A 167 -21.41 -9.81 4.08
N LYS A 168 -22.62 -9.41 3.69
CA LYS A 168 -23.78 -10.31 3.56
C LYS A 168 -23.58 -11.47 2.57
N ASN A 169 -22.64 -11.36 1.65
CA ASN A 169 -22.33 -12.38 0.63
C ASN A 169 -21.23 -13.38 1.07
N GLY A 170 -20.91 -13.45 2.35
CA GLY A 170 -19.88 -14.32 2.92
C GLY A 170 -18.43 -13.85 2.69
N LYS A 171 -18.23 -12.72 1.99
CA LYS A 171 -16.93 -12.07 1.85
C LYS A 171 -16.69 -11.12 3.03
N SER A 172 -15.47 -10.63 3.16
CA SER A 172 -15.13 -9.60 4.13
C SER A 172 -14.32 -8.47 3.50
N ILE A 173 -14.49 -7.27 4.03
CA ILE A 173 -13.59 -6.15 3.73
C ILE A 173 -12.34 -6.35 4.58
N PRO A 174 -11.13 -6.25 3.99
CA PRO A 174 -9.89 -6.30 4.74
C PRO A 174 -9.84 -5.26 5.86
N SER A 175 -9.25 -5.61 6.99
CA SER A 175 -9.06 -4.73 8.14
C SER A 175 -8.27 -3.47 7.78
N ILE A 176 -8.31 -2.45 8.62
CA ILE A 176 -7.47 -1.24 8.44
C ILE A 176 -6.01 -1.64 8.43
N VAL A 177 -5.59 -2.48 9.38
CA VAL A 177 -4.21 -2.97 9.49
C VAL A 177 -3.78 -3.72 8.24
N GLU A 178 -4.60 -4.63 7.71
CA GLU A 178 -4.29 -5.37 6.47
C GLU A 178 -4.10 -4.41 5.29
N ARG A 179 -5.02 -3.44 5.11
CA ARG A 179 -4.94 -2.45 4.03
C ARG A 179 -3.72 -1.54 4.14
N VAL A 180 -3.36 -1.14 5.37
CA VAL A 180 -2.16 -0.35 5.64
C VAL A 180 -0.90 -1.11 5.25
N HIS A 181 -0.76 -2.39 5.65
CA HIS A 181 0.41 -3.18 5.31
C HIS A 181 0.55 -3.40 3.80
N ILE A 182 -0.56 -3.65 3.08
CA ILE A 182 -0.57 -3.73 1.61
C ILE A 182 -0.12 -2.39 0.98
N THR A 183 -0.62 -1.28 1.49
CA THR A 183 -0.31 0.06 0.96
C THR A 183 1.12 0.46 1.28
N TYR A 184 1.61 0.15 2.48
CA TYR A 184 2.99 0.40 2.89
C TYR A 184 3.98 -0.38 2.02
N TYR A 185 3.71 -1.69 1.78
CA TYR A 185 4.49 -2.48 0.83
C TYR A 185 4.58 -1.80 -0.54
N LYS A 186 3.43 -1.39 -1.10
CA LYS A 186 3.38 -0.74 -2.42
C LYS A 186 4.13 0.59 -2.45
N ALA A 187 4.01 1.39 -1.40
CA ALA A 187 4.70 2.66 -1.28
C ALA A 187 6.21 2.46 -1.14
N LEU A 188 6.64 1.51 -0.29
CA LEU A 188 8.04 1.17 -0.08
C LEU A 188 8.72 0.69 -1.37
N MET A 189 8.03 -0.14 -2.16
CA MET A 189 8.55 -0.63 -3.45
C MET A 189 8.52 0.43 -4.57
N ALA A 190 7.76 1.50 -4.41
CA ALA A 190 7.70 2.61 -5.35
C ALA A 190 8.69 3.75 -5.02
N GLU A 191 9.35 3.70 -3.87
CA GLU A 191 10.37 4.68 -3.50
C GLU A 191 11.59 4.54 -4.44
N PRO A 192 12.10 5.66 -4.99
CA PRO A 192 13.29 5.62 -5.87
C PRO A 192 14.59 5.43 -5.08
N GLU A 193 14.55 5.45 -3.76
CA GLU A 193 15.71 5.29 -2.91
C GLU A 193 16.25 3.85 -2.99
N VAL A 194 17.48 3.74 -3.50
CA VAL A 194 18.25 2.48 -3.51
C VAL A 194 19.45 2.69 -2.58
N GLY A 195 19.59 1.84 -1.58
CA GLY A 195 20.74 1.93 -0.67
C GLY A 195 20.53 1.18 0.65
N LYS A 196 21.56 1.21 1.51
CA LYS A 196 21.56 0.49 2.77
C LYS A 196 20.36 0.82 3.67
N LYS A 197 20.01 2.10 3.81
CA LYS A 197 18.87 2.55 4.63
C LYS A 197 17.54 2.01 4.12
N HIS A 198 17.35 1.96 2.81
CA HIS A 198 16.14 1.38 2.20
C HIS A 198 16.07 -0.13 2.46
N SER A 199 17.18 -0.85 2.29
CA SER A 199 17.26 -2.29 2.58
C SER A 199 17.00 -2.60 4.06
N GLU A 200 17.49 -1.80 5.00
CA GLU A 200 17.20 -1.94 6.43
C GLU A 200 15.70 -1.74 6.74
N LYS A 201 15.06 -0.77 6.09
CA LYS A 201 13.62 -0.53 6.20
C LYS A 201 12.81 -1.72 5.67
N ILE A 202 13.20 -2.26 4.52
CA ILE A 202 12.60 -3.47 3.94
C ILE A 202 12.74 -4.65 4.91
N GLN A 203 13.94 -4.88 5.46
CA GLN A 203 14.19 -5.97 6.40
C GLN A 203 13.31 -5.85 7.67
N SER A 204 13.21 -4.66 8.24
CA SER A 204 12.33 -4.38 9.38
C SER A 204 10.85 -4.67 9.04
N PHE A 205 10.43 -4.34 7.83
CA PHE A 205 9.05 -4.60 7.40
C PHE A 205 8.79 -6.10 7.14
N ILE A 206 9.77 -6.86 6.64
CA ILE A 206 9.70 -8.34 6.53
C ILE A 206 9.47 -8.97 7.90
N GLU A 207 10.20 -8.53 8.93
CA GLU A 207 10.01 -9.01 10.30
C GLU A 207 8.60 -8.70 10.83
N ARG A 208 8.10 -7.50 10.54
CA ARG A 208 6.73 -7.09 10.88
C ARG A 208 5.69 -7.97 10.19
N LEU A 209 5.82 -8.22 8.89
CA LEU A 209 4.92 -9.13 8.16
C LEU A 209 4.95 -10.55 8.74
N THR A 210 6.12 -11.01 9.18
CA THR A 210 6.27 -12.32 9.81
C THR A 210 5.51 -12.40 11.14
N LYS A 211 5.62 -11.38 11.99
CA LYS A 211 4.87 -11.28 13.25
C LYS A 211 3.37 -11.17 12.99
N LEU A 212 2.98 -10.33 12.03
CA LEU A 212 1.58 -10.15 11.65
C LEU A 212 0.95 -11.44 11.16
N HIS A 213 1.63 -12.19 10.29
CA HIS A 213 1.11 -13.47 9.78
C HIS A 213 0.96 -14.52 10.89
N LYS A 214 1.85 -14.54 11.90
CA LYS A 214 1.75 -15.45 13.03
C LYS A 214 0.50 -15.19 13.88
N ILE A 215 0.09 -13.90 14.03
CA ILE A 215 -1.07 -13.50 14.83
C ILE A 215 -2.35 -13.54 14.00
N HIS A 216 -2.26 -13.16 12.72
CA HIS A 216 -3.37 -13.04 11.77
C HIS A 216 -3.12 -13.87 10.50
N PRO A 217 -3.14 -15.22 10.60
CA PRO A 217 -2.90 -16.11 9.45
C PRO A 217 -3.98 -16.00 8.37
N GLU A 218 -5.12 -15.39 8.68
CA GLU A 218 -6.20 -15.07 7.74
C GLU A 218 -5.86 -13.90 6.79
N TYR A 219 -4.82 -13.12 7.08
CA TYR A 219 -4.32 -12.05 6.20
C TYR A 219 -3.51 -12.67 5.05
N GLN A 220 -4.20 -13.04 3.98
CA GLN A 220 -3.65 -13.88 2.91
C GLN A 220 -2.39 -13.32 2.25
N TYR A 221 -2.31 -11.98 2.08
CA TYR A 221 -1.24 -11.36 1.31
C TYR A 221 0.06 -11.08 2.09
N THR A 222 0.10 -11.33 3.39
CA THR A 222 1.31 -11.09 4.21
C THR A 222 2.51 -11.89 3.73
N LEU A 223 2.32 -13.20 3.48
CA LEU A 223 3.39 -14.07 2.97
C LEU A 223 3.79 -13.73 1.54
N TYR A 224 2.83 -13.35 0.70
CA TYR A 224 3.09 -12.90 -0.67
C TYR A 224 3.98 -11.66 -0.70
N HIS A 225 3.63 -10.61 0.04
CA HIS A 225 4.44 -9.40 0.11
C HIS A 225 5.81 -9.65 0.76
N LYS A 226 5.88 -10.53 1.77
CA LYS A 226 7.14 -10.96 2.36
C LYS A 226 8.06 -11.60 1.32
N ALA A 227 7.53 -12.51 0.49
CA ALA A 227 8.31 -13.17 -0.56
C ALA A 227 8.84 -12.16 -1.59
N LEU A 228 8.00 -11.21 -2.04
CA LEU A 228 8.43 -10.18 -3.00
C LEU A 228 9.53 -9.27 -2.43
N LEU A 229 9.47 -8.92 -1.14
CA LEU A 229 10.51 -8.13 -0.48
C LEU A 229 11.81 -8.92 -0.34
N LEU A 230 11.74 -10.21 -0.03
CA LEU A 230 12.91 -11.10 0.02
C LEU A 230 13.55 -11.24 -1.36
N LEU A 231 12.75 -11.39 -2.43
CA LEU A 231 13.24 -11.37 -3.81
C LEU A 231 13.94 -10.05 -4.15
N TYR A 232 13.37 -8.93 -3.73
CA TYR A 232 14.00 -7.61 -3.93
C TYR A 232 15.37 -7.50 -3.24
N LEU A 233 15.53 -8.13 -2.07
CA LEU A 233 16.81 -8.22 -1.36
C LEU A 233 17.76 -9.31 -1.90
N GLY A 234 17.33 -10.11 -2.88
CA GLY A 234 18.09 -11.20 -3.48
C GLY A 234 18.08 -12.51 -2.69
N ASP A 235 17.30 -12.61 -1.62
CA ASP A 235 17.18 -13.81 -0.77
C ASP A 235 16.10 -14.76 -1.33
N LYS A 236 16.45 -15.47 -2.41
CA LYS A 236 15.55 -16.37 -3.13
C LYS A 236 15.10 -17.56 -2.29
N GLU A 237 15.99 -18.10 -1.45
CA GLU A 237 15.69 -19.26 -0.60
C GLU A 237 14.58 -18.95 0.40
N LYS A 238 14.72 -17.86 1.17
CA LYS A 238 13.67 -17.43 2.10
C LYS A 238 12.40 -16.95 1.37
N ALA A 239 12.53 -16.39 0.16
CA ALA A 239 11.38 -16.03 -0.66
C ALA A 239 10.57 -17.26 -1.06
N LEU A 240 11.25 -18.36 -1.48
CA LEU A 240 10.63 -19.63 -1.79
C LEU A 240 9.88 -20.20 -0.57
N GLU A 241 10.50 -20.21 0.60
CA GLU A 241 9.87 -20.66 1.84
C GLU A 241 8.61 -19.84 2.15
N ALA A 242 8.69 -18.51 2.01
CA ALA A 242 7.60 -17.61 2.31
C ALA A 242 6.42 -17.76 1.33
N ILE A 243 6.69 -18.00 0.02
CA ILE A 243 5.63 -18.03 -1.00
C ILE A 243 4.89 -19.37 -1.06
N ARG A 244 5.54 -20.50 -0.77
CA ARG A 244 4.94 -21.85 -0.88
C ARG A 244 3.56 -21.99 -0.23
N PRO A 245 3.32 -21.59 1.04
CA PRO A 245 2.02 -21.70 1.67
C PRO A 245 0.94 -20.89 0.97
N PHE A 246 1.35 -19.77 0.34
CA PHE A 246 0.44 -18.93 -0.41
C PHE A 246 0.08 -19.55 -1.76
N VAL A 247 1.05 -20.09 -2.50
CA VAL A 247 0.82 -20.81 -3.77
C VAL A 247 -0.13 -21.98 -3.57
N LYS A 248 0.05 -22.79 -2.50
CA LYS A 248 -0.85 -23.90 -2.15
C LYS A 248 -2.32 -23.48 -2.02
N LYS A 249 -2.60 -22.25 -1.60
CA LYS A 249 -3.96 -21.69 -1.50
C LYS A 249 -4.48 -21.11 -2.81
N LYS A 250 -3.62 -20.93 -3.82
CA LYS A 250 -3.87 -20.15 -5.04
C LYS A 250 -3.43 -20.87 -6.32
N LEU A 251 -3.55 -22.20 -6.35
CA LEU A 251 -3.05 -23.05 -7.44
C LEU A 251 -3.58 -22.69 -8.83
N ASN A 252 -4.76 -22.05 -8.91
CA ASN A 252 -5.39 -21.67 -10.17
C ASN A 252 -5.10 -20.23 -10.61
N ASP A 253 -4.31 -19.48 -9.83
CA ASP A 253 -3.96 -18.10 -10.12
C ASP A 253 -2.57 -18.04 -10.79
N PHE A 254 -2.49 -17.69 -12.07
CA PHE A 254 -1.24 -17.69 -12.86
C PHE A 254 -0.10 -16.90 -12.23
N TRP A 255 -0.43 -15.75 -11.65
CA TRP A 255 0.54 -14.81 -11.10
C TRP A 255 1.31 -15.32 -9.87
N VAL A 256 0.76 -16.31 -9.14
CA VAL A 256 1.50 -16.92 -8.03
C VAL A 256 2.60 -17.85 -8.53
N TRP A 257 2.38 -18.53 -9.67
CA TRP A 257 3.37 -19.36 -10.32
C TRP A 257 4.45 -18.53 -10.98
N ASP A 258 4.08 -17.38 -11.56
CA ASP A 258 5.03 -16.41 -12.10
C ASP A 258 5.97 -15.88 -11.02
N VAL A 259 5.45 -15.51 -9.83
CA VAL A 259 6.30 -15.12 -8.69
C VAL A 259 7.11 -16.28 -8.15
N LEU A 260 6.54 -17.49 -8.07
CA LEU A 260 7.29 -18.68 -7.65
C LEU A 260 8.51 -18.92 -8.57
N SER A 261 8.35 -18.74 -9.88
CA SER A 261 9.44 -18.88 -10.84
C SER A 261 10.64 -17.96 -10.54
N GLU A 262 10.39 -16.75 -10.00
CA GLU A 262 11.47 -15.82 -9.64
C GLU A 262 12.31 -16.28 -8.44
N THR A 263 11.78 -17.17 -7.62
CA THR A 263 12.51 -17.72 -6.46
C THR A 263 13.45 -18.87 -6.83
N ILE A 264 13.43 -19.34 -8.07
CA ILE A 264 14.16 -20.51 -8.56
C ILE A 264 15.36 -20.06 -9.41
N ASP A 265 16.49 -20.71 -9.25
CA ASP A 265 17.68 -20.48 -10.10
C ASP A 265 17.75 -21.47 -11.25
N ASP A 266 17.37 -22.72 -11.04
CA ASP A 266 17.37 -23.76 -12.07
C ASP A 266 16.39 -23.45 -13.19
N ALA A 267 16.90 -23.36 -14.44
CA ALA A 267 16.15 -22.95 -15.61
C ALA A 267 14.99 -23.90 -15.96
N GLU A 268 15.19 -25.20 -15.81
CA GLU A 268 14.15 -26.23 -16.08
C GLU A 268 12.98 -26.10 -15.08
N THR A 269 13.29 -25.98 -13.80
CA THR A 269 12.27 -25.81 -12.75
C THR A 269 11.57 -24.46 -12.87
N LYS A 270 12.29 -23.40 -13.25
CA LYS A 270 11.72 -22.09 -13.55
C LYS A 270 10.76 -22.17 -14.74
N LEU A 271 11.17 -22.83 -15.83
CA LEU A 271 10.30 -23.10 -16.99
C LEU A 271 9.06 -23.86 -16.60
N SER A 272 9.18 -24.90 -15.73
CA SER A 272 8.04 -25.64 -15.21
C SER A 272 7.01 -24.74 -14.52
N CYS A 273 7.46 -23.78 -13.70
CA CYS A 273 6.57 -22.80 -13.05
C CYS A 273 5.87 -21.89 -14.08
N CYS A 274 6.60 -21.44 -15.11
CA CYS A 274 6.03 -20.61 -16.18
C CYS A 274 5.00 -21.41 -17.02
N CYS A 275 5.28 -22.67 -17.36
CA CYS A 275 4.33 -23.56 -18.01
C CYS A 275 3.05 -23.72 -17.17
N LYS A 276 3.20 -23.91 -15.87
CA LYS A 276 2.04 -23.99 -14.96
C LYS A 276 1.23 -22.71 -14.93
N ALA A 277 1.87 -21.55 -14.91
CA ALA A 277 1.21 -20.25 -15.01
C ALA A 277 0.35 -20.16 -16.29
N LEU A 278 0.88 -20.60 -17.44
CA LEU A 278 0.20 -20.57 -18.73
C LEU A 278 -0.93 -21.59 -18.86
N THR A 279 -1.02 -22.60 -17.98
CA THR A 279 -2.16 -23.52 -17.91
C THR A 279 -3.30 -23.01 -17.03
N CYS A 280 -3.10 -21.94 -16.26
CA CYS A 280 -4.15 -21.37 -15.42
C CYS A 280 -5.21 -20.65 -16.26
N LYS A 281 -6.48 -20.84 -15.90
CA LYS A 281 -7.59 -20.16 -16.60
C LYS A 281 -7.62 -18.68 -16.25
N THR A 282 -7.19 -17.83 -17.20
CA THR A 282 -7.19 -16.37 -17.06
C THR A 282 -7.39 -15.71 -18.43
N ASP A 283 -7.59 -14.37 -18.43
CA ASP A 283 -7.65 -13.57 -19.66
C ASP A 283 -6.22 -13.42 -20.22
N GLU A 284 -6.04 -13.73 -21.49
CA GLU A 284 -4.77 -13.68 -22.23
C GLU A 284 -4.01 -12.35 -22.06
N LYS A 285 -4.74 -11.24 -21.92
CA LYS A 285 -4.12 -9.93 -21.69
C LYS A 285 -3.20 -9.88 -20.47
N PHE A 286 -3.38 -10.75 -19.48
CA PHE A 286 -2.51 -10.80 -18.30
C PHE A 286 -1.26 -11.66 -18.50
N LEU A 287 -1.22 -12.48 -19.55
CA LEU A 287 -0.16 -13.47 -19.78
C LEU A 287 1.01 -12.95 -20.62
N GLY A 288 0.91 -11.78 -21.24
CA GLY A 288 1.92 -11.29 -22.18
C GLY A 288 3.36 -11.29 -21.63
N ARG A 289 3.58 -10.93 -20.36
CA ARG A 289 4.90 -11.00 -19.73
C ARG A 289 5.33 -12.42 -19.40
N VAL A 290 4.39 -13.29 -19.04
CA VAL A 290 4.65 -14.71 -18.78
C VAL A 290 5.10 -15.40 -20.08
N HIS A 291 4.43 -15.14 -21.21
CA HIS A 291 4.84 -15.64 -22.53
C HIS A 291 6.26 -15.21 -22.88
N LEU A 292 6.64 -13.94 -22.65
CA LEU A 292 7.99 -13.45 -22.93
C LEU A 292 9.04 -14.18 -22.09
N LYS A 293 8.81 -14.28 -20.78
CA LYS A 293 9.70 -15.02 -19.86
C LYS A 293 9.82 -16.49 -20.25
N THR A 294 8.70 -17.12 -20.58
CA THR A 294 8.68 -18.53 -21.02
C THR A 294 9.48 -18.72 -22.30
N ALA A 295 9.33 -17.81 -23.27
CA ALA A 295 10.12 -17.83 -24.51
C ALA A 295 11.63 -17.72 -24.27
N GLN A 296 12.05 -16.84 -23.35
CA GLN A 296 13.45 -16.69 -22.99
C GLN A 296 14.03 -17.98 -22.41
N LEU A 297 13.31 -18.60 -21.44
CA LEU A 297 13.71 -19.86 -20.84
C LEU A 297 13.73 -21.02 -21.83
N MET A 298 12.72 -21.11 -22.70
CA MET A 298 12.65 -22.13 -23.74
C MET A 298 13.83 -22.02 -24.72
N HIS A 299 14.20 -20.80 -25.11
CA HIS A 299 15.36 -20.58 -25.97
C HIS A 299 16.67 -20.95 -25.24
N GLU A 300 16.84 -20.53 -23.99
CA GLU A 300 18.01 -20.89 -23.18
C GLU A 300 18.18 -22.42 -23.06
N LEU A 301 17.09 -23.15 -23.00
CA LEU A 301 17.07 -24.61 -22.89
C LEU A 301 17.03 -25.35 -24.25
N GLY A 302 17.08 -24.63 -25.38
CA GLY A 302 17.14 -25.21 -26.71
C GLY A 302 15.78 -25.59 -27.33
N TYR A 303 14.66 -25.18 -26.73
CA TYR A 303 13.30 -25.41 -27.24
C TYR A 303 12.86 -24.30 -28.19
N ASP A 304 13.66 -23.95 -29.21
CA ASP A 304 13.49 -22.79 -30.08
C ASP A 304 12.15 -22.75 -30.79
N ASN A 305 11.64 -23.91 -31.24
CA ASN A 305 10.33 -23.99 -31.90
C ASN A 305 9.20 -23.54 -30.98
N ASN A 306 9.23 -23.99 -29.71
CA ASN A 306 8.26 -23.63 -28.71
C ASN A 306 8.44 -22.17 -28.27
N ALA A 307 9.69 -21.69 -28.12
CA ALA A 307 10.00 -20.30 -27.80
C ALA A 307 9.43 -19.33 -28.84
N ARG A 308 9.53 -19.66 -30.14
CA ARG A 308 8.92 -18.86 -31.21
C ARG A 308 7.39 -18.78 -31.10
N ALA A 309 6.73 -19.87 -30.69
CA ALA A 309 5.28 -19.86 -30.46
C ALA A 309 4.91 -18.91 -29.30
N GLU A 310 5.68 -18.90 -28.20
CA GLU A 310 5.47 -17.98 -27.08
C GLU A 310 5.63 -16.52 -27.47
N ILE A 311 6.67 -16.18 -28.25
CA ILE A 311 6.85 -14.82 -28.77
C ILE A 311 5.66 -14.41 -29.62
N ARG A 312 5.13 -15.29 -30.49
CA ARG A 312 3.91 -15.00 -31.27
C ARG A 312 2.70 -14.75 -30.40
N ALA A 313 2.49 -15.57 -29.35
CA ALA A 313 1.39 -15.39 -28.40
C ALA A 313 1.50 -14.03 -27.69
N MET A 314 2.69 -13.68 -27.21
CA MET A 314 2.95 -12.38 -26.60
C MET A 314 2.63 -11.22 -27.56
N TYR A 315 3.12 -11.29 -28.81
CA TYR A 315 2.84 -10.26 -29.82
C TYR A 315 1.34 -10.08 -30.04
N ALA A 316 0.58 -11.18 -30.17
CA ALA A 316 -0.87 -11.13 -30.32
C ALA A 316 -1.55 -10.39 -29.16
N VAL A 317 -1.13 -10.68 -27.91
CA VAL A 317 -1.65 -9.99 -26.71
C VAL A 317 -1.36 -8.49 -26.78
N TYR A 318 -0.13 -8.08 -27.09
CA TYR A 318 0.27 -6.68 -27.08
C TYR A 318 -0.37 -5.88 -28.23
N GLU A 319 -0.50 -6.46 -29.43
CA GLU A 319 -1.15 -5.85 -30.59
C GLU A 319 -2.64 -5.61 -30.35
N VAL A 320 -3.36 -6.62 -29.86
CA VAL A 320 -4.81 -6.49 -29.54
C VAL A 320 -5.06 -5.39 -28.51
N ASN A 321 -4.19 -5.28 -27.50
CA ASN A 321 -4.34 -4.29 -26.42
C ASN A 321 -3.69 -2.93 -26.75
N LYS A 322 -3.03 -2.78 -27.92
CA LYS A 322 -2.31 -1.58 -28.34
C LYS A 322 -1.23 -1.15 -27.32
N TRP A 323 -0.57 -2.11 -26.72
CA TRP A 323 0.50 -1.85 -25.76
C TRP A 323 1.84 -1.69 -26.47
N ARG A 324 2.74 -0.91 -25.83
CA ARG A 324 4.12 -0.80 -26.31
C ARG A 324 4.83 -2.14 -26.15
N MET A 325 5.40 -2.65 -27.26
CA MET A 325 6.14 -3.90 -27.28
C MET A 325 7.42 -3.79 -26.45
N PRO A 326 7.76 -4.80 -25.61
CA PRO A 326 9.04 -4.86 -24.91
C PRO A 326 10.23 -4.94 -25.88
N ASN A 327 11.33 -4.27 -25.56
CA ASN A 327 12.54 -4.29 -26.39
C ASN A 327 13.12 -5.70 -26.51
N GLU A 328 13.11 -6.47 -25.45
CA GLU A 328 13.58 -7.86 -25.39
C GLU A 328 12.89 -8.74 -26.44
N ALA A 329 11.59 -8.54 -26.64
CA ALA A 329 10.83 -9.28 -27.65
C ALA A 329 11.27 -8.92 -29.09
N PHE A 330 11.61 -7.65 -29.34
CA PHE A 330 12.18 -7.23 -30.63
C PHE A 330 13.54 -7.87 -30.88
N GLU A 331 14.41 -7.90 -29.87
CA GLU A 331 15.75 -8.50 -29.95
C GLU A 331 15.65 -9.99 -30.24
N MET A 332 14.81 -10.73 -29.53
CA MET A 332 14.60 -12.16 -29.77
C MET A 332 14.11 -12.42 -31.19
N LYS A 333 13.16 -11.62 -31.68
CA LYS A 333 12.60 -11.79 -33.03
C LYS A 333 13.59 -11.56 -34.14
N ARG A 334 14.69 -10.80 -33.91
CA ARG A 334 15.77 -10.52 -34.89
C ARG A 334 16.83 -11.61 -34.95
N GLN A 335 16.89 -12.50 -33.97
CA GLN A 335 17.90 -13.55 -33.87
C GLN A 335 17.67 -14.65 -34.92
N ASP A 336 18.75 -15.29 -35.37
CA ASP A 336 18.71 -16.33 -36.41
C ASP A 336 17.86 -17.53 -36.01
N TRP A 337 17.96 -17.95 -34.75
CA TRP A 337 17.15 -19.06 -34.21
C TRP A 337 15.64 -18.81 -34.40
N TYR A 338 15.19 -17.58 -34.15
CA TYR A 338 13.78 -17.24 -34.34
C TYR A 338 13.30 -17.36 -35.76
N GLN A 339 14.17 -16.98 -36.71
CA GLN A 339 13.87 -17.07 -38.17
C GLN A 339 13.84 -18.52 -38.63
N GLN A 340 14.72 -19.38 -38.10
CA GLN A 340 14.87 -20.80 -38.46
C GLN A 340 13.86 -21.71 -37.77
N ALA A 341 13.39 -21.35 -36.58
CA ALA A 341 12.48 -22.18 -35.78
C ALA A 341 11.12 -22.39 -36.50
N GLU A 342 10.53 -23.57 -36.31
CA GLU A 342 9.20 -23.92 -36.80
C GLU A 342 8.21 -23.95 -35.62
N ALA A 343 7.49 -22.85 -35.42
CA ALA A 343 6.59 -22.70 -34.28
C ALA A 343 5.40 -23.69 -34.38
N PRO A 344 5.13 -24.48 -33.34
CA PRO A 344 3.92 -25.29 -33.26
C PRO A 344 2.68 -24.37 -33.23
N LYS A 345 1.51 -24.96 -33.53
CA LYS A 345 0.23 -24.23 -33.44
C LYS A 345 -0.15 -23.88 -32.00
N SER A 346 0.30 -24.69 -31.04
CA SER A 346 0.04 -24.50 -29.61
C SER A 346 1.13 -25.20 -28.79
N ASN A 347 1.50 -24.61 -27.67
CA ASN A 347 2.41 -25.20 -26.69
C ASN A 347 1.70 -25.96 -25.57
N LEU A 348 0.39 -26.19 -25.64
CA LEU A 348 -0.36 -26.81 -24.54
C LEU A 348 0.18 -28.20 -24.14
N ALA A 349 0.54 -29.05 -25.12
CA ALA A 349 1.15 -30.36 -24.86
C ALA A 349 2.50 -30.19 -24.15
N PHE A 350 3.35 -29.28 -24.63
CA PHE A 350 4.62 -28.95 -24.00
C PHE A 350 4.43 -28.52 -22.54
N TYR A 351 3.48 -27.62 -22.26
CA TYR A 351 3.22 -27.22 -20.88
C TYR A 351 2.84 -28.42 -20.00
N GLN A 352 1.93 -29.26 -20.46
CA GLN A 352 1.46 -30.44 -19.70
C GLN A 352 2.60 -31.41 -19.36
N GLU A 353 3.59 -31.56 -20.23
CA GLU A 353 4.78 -32.38 -20.01
C GLU A 353 5.72 -31.78 -18.96
N HIS A 354 5.79 -30.43 -18.85
CA HIS A 354 6.78 -29.74 -18.05
C HIS A 354 6.28 -29.22 -16.69
N ILE A 355 4.98 -29.28 -16.37
CA ILE A 355 4.45 -28.74 -15.11
C ILE A 355 4.80 -29.55 -13.86
N LYS A 356 5.27 -30.79 -13.99
CA LYS A 356 5.45 -31.73 -12.86
C LYS A 356 6.40 -31.20 -11.81
N GLN A 357 7.55 -30.67 -12.21
CA GLN A 357 8.58 -30.15 -11.29
C GLN A 357 8.06 -29.00 -10.44
N SER A 358 7.25 -28.09 -11.03
CA SER A 358 6.66 -26.96 -10.30
C SER A 358 5.66 -27.42 -9.23
N GLU A 359 4.94 -28.50 -9.48
CA GLU A 359 4.00 -29.08 -8.50
C GLU A 359 4.77 -29.79 -7.38
N GLU A 360 5.85 -30.51 -7.69
CA GLU A 360 6.72 -31.15 -6.71
C GLU A 360 7.37 -30.15 -5.74
N LEU A 361 7.74 -28.94 -6.22
CA LEU A 361 8.29 -27.86 -5.37
C LEU A 361 7.41 -27.50 -4.17
N LEU A 362 6.09 -27.66 -4.31
CA LEU A 362 5.16 -27.32 -3.24
C LEU A 362 5.15 -28.35 -2.11
N PHE A 363 5.59 -29.58 -2.38
CA PHE A 363 5.53 -30.73 -1.47
C PHE A 363 6.90 -31.12 -0.92
N LEU A 364 7.98 -30.49 -1.37
CA LEU A 364 9.30 -30.69 -0.77
C LEU A 364 9.24 -30.21 0.69
N ASP A 365 9.34 -31.16 1.63
CA ASP A 365 9.50 -30.87 3.04
C ASP A 365 10.83 -30.13 3.23
N ASN A 366 10.83 -29.08 4.05
CA ASN A 366 12.04 -28.34 4.37
C ASN A 366 13.03 -29.30 5.05
N PRO A 367 14.22 -29.57 4.48
CA PRO A 367 15.20 -30.42 5.13
C PRO A 367 15.87 -29.77 6.36
N GLY A 368 15.37 -28.59 6.81
CA GLY A 368 15.92 -27.80 7.89
C GLY A 368 15.04 -27.55 9.11
N ALA A 369 13.89 -28.24 9.24
CA ALA A 369 13.04 -28.16 10.43
C ALA A 369 13.25 -29.40 11.32
N GLY A 370 14.50 -29.58 11.81
CA GLY A 370 14.89 -30.57 12.80
C GLY A 370 15.55 -29.87 13.97
#